data_74d93c9756fa0ecd12cca938e3df5bc8
#
_entry.id   74d93c9756fa0ecd12cca938e3df5bc8
#
_cell.length_a   1.000
_cell.length_b   1.000
_cell.length_c   1.000
_cell.angle_alpha   90.00
_cell.angle_beta   90.00
_cell.angle_gamma   90.00
#
_symmetry.space_group_name_H-M   'P 1'
#
loop_
_entity.id
_entity.type
_entity.pdbx_description
1 polymer ?
#
loop_
_entity_poly.entity_id
_entity_poly.type
_entity_poly.pdbx_seq_one_letter_code
_entity_poly.pdbx_strand_id
1 'polypeptide(L)'
;MIVDNYLILATSQGELTSYYDTYFNRKFLSKMQQYNQFANLLSEKSNVSFFINFKNAAPVLKMELRPDFYDSFNEDNPGWKNFYGLSYQYSAADKNFYTNFCIRLSKADTTSVDDVP
;
A
#
# COMPACT_ATOMS: atom_id res chain seq x y z
N MET A 1 5.76 17.53 -15.17
CA MET A 1 6.47 16.59 -16.05
C MET A 1 5.48 15.77 -16.86
N ILE A 2 5.75 15.54 -18.11
CA ILE A 2 4.93 14.68 -18.96
C ILE A 2 5.68 13.38 -19.21
N VAL A 3 5.02 12.26 -18.94
CA VAL A 3 5.53 10.92 -19.19
C VAL A 3 4.46 10.15 -19.97
N ASP A 4 4.81 9.75 -21.18
CA ASP A 4 3.84 9.23 -22.15
C ASP A 4 2.63 10.18 -22.31
N ASN A 5 1.42 9.72 -22.02
CA ASN A 5 0.19 10.50 -22.10
C ASN A 5 -0.25 11.06 -20.73
N TYR A 6 0.61 11.02 -19.72
CA TYR A 6 0.27 11.43 -18.35
C TYR A 6 0.99 12.70 -17.97
N LEU A 7 0.27 13.64 -17.38
CA LEU A 7 0.84 14.79 -16.68
C LEU A 7 1.07 14.43 -15.22
N ILE A 8 2.34 14.50 -14.81
CA ILE A 8 2.75 14.20 -13.44
C ILE A 8 3.05 15.50 -12.70
N LEU A 9 2.39 15.69 -11.58
CA LEU A 9 2.59 16.82 -10.68
C LEU A 9 3.12 16.31 -9.35
N ALA A 10 4.08 17.00 -8.80
CA ALA A 10 4.66 16.70 -7.49
C ALA A 10 5.05 17.99 -6.77
N THR A 11 5.28 17.88 -5.48
CA THR A 11 5.61 19.02 -4.62
C THR A 11 7.06 19.45 -4.73
N SER A 12 7.93 18.60 -5.28
CA SER A 12 9.34 18.91 -5.48
C SER A 12 9.90 18.29 -6.76
N GLN A 13 10.99 18.88 -7.25
CA GLN A 13 11.72 18.33 -8.38
C GLN A 13 12.35 16.96 -8.05
N GLY A 14 12.76 16.76 -6.81
CA GLY A 14 13.32 15.48 -6.35
C GLY A 14 12.29 14.35 -6.47
N GLU A 15 11.03 14.59 -6.14
CA GLU A 15 9.96 13.61 -6.29
C GLU A 15 9.69 13.28 -7.77
N LEU A 16 9.70 14.28 -8.65
CA LEU A 16 9.56 14.06 -10.09
C LEU A 16 10.71 13.22 -10.65
N THR A 17 11.93 13.50 -10.24
CA THR A 17 13.12 12.73 -10.64
C THR A 17 13.04 11.29 -10.14
N SER A 18 12.64 11.10 -8.90
CA SER A 18 12.44 9.77 -8.31
C SER A 18 11.34 8.97 -9.02
N TYR A 19 10.25 9.63 -9.35
CA TYR A 19 9.17 9.01 -10.12
C TYR A 19 9.66 8.57 -11.52
N TYR A 20 10.36 9.46 -12.22
CA TYR A 20 10.89 9.18 -13.55
C TYR A 20 11.88 8.00 -13.53
N ASP A 21 12.77 7.96 -12.55
CA ASP A 21 13.71 6.86 -12.37
C ASP A 21 12.99 5.53 -12.13
N THR A 22 11.98 5.55 -11.27
CA THR A 22 11.12 4.39 -11.00
C THR A 22 10.40 3.92 -12.25
N TYR A 23 9.86 4.84 -13.02
CA TYR A 23 9.16 4.55 -14.27
C TYR A 23 10.11 3.99 -15.33
N PHE A 24 11.24 4.63 -15.54
CA PHE A 24 12.23 4.22 -16.52
C PHE A 24 12.80 2.84 -16.22
N ASN A 25 13.08 2.55 -14.96
CA ASN A 25 13.59 1.24 -14.51
C ASN A 25 12.45 0.22 -14.28
N ARG A 26 11.21 0.57 -14.58
CA ARG A 26 10.03 -0.29 -14.46
C ARG A 26 9.88 -0.93 -13.07
N LYS A 27 10.15 -0.16 -12.03
CA LYS A 27 9.99 -0.57 -10.63
C LYS A 27 8.53 -0.38 -10.19
N PHE A 28 7.62 -1.14 -10.78
CA PHE A 28 6.19 -1.02 -10.50
C PHE A 28 5.75 -1.98 -9.38
N LEU A 29 4.74 -1.56 -8.62
CA LEU A 29 4.09 -2.42 -7.63
C LEU A 29 3.59 -3.74 -8.23
N SER A 30 3.11 -3.71 -9.47
CA SER A 30 2.63 -4.89 -10.19
C SER A 30 3.71 -5.96 -10.42
N LYS A 31 4.98 -5.64 -10.22
CA LYS A 31 6.09 -6.61 -10.28
C LYS A 31 6.42 -7.23 -8.93
N MET A 32 5.83 -6.74 -7.85
CA MET A 32 6.05 -7.27 -6.51
C MET A 32 5.07 -8.41 -6.23
N GLN A 33 5.60 -9.59 -5.93
CA GLN A 33 4.77 -10.78 -5.69
C GLN A 33 3.78 -10.60 -4.55
N GLN A 34 4.20 -9.99 -3.44
CA GLN A 34 3.31 -9.74 -2.30
C GLN A 34 2.18 -8.79 -2.67
N TYR A 35 2.46 -7.75 -3.46
CA TYR A 35 1.43 -6.85 -3.95
C TYR A 35 0.44 -7.56 -4.87
N ASN A 36 0.92 -8.38 -5.79
CA ASN A 36 0.03 -9.11 -6.71
C ASN A 36 -0.90 -10.07 -5.97
N GLN A 37 -0.40 -10.74 -4.94
CA GLN A 37 -1.23 -11.59 -4.09
C GLN A 37 -2.28 -10.77 -3.32
N PHE A 38 -1.93 -9.57 -2.90
CA PHE A 38 -2.86 -8.65 -2.26
C PHE A 38 -3.87 -8.08 -3.26
N ALA A 39 -3.40 -7.69 -4.45
CA ALA A 39 -4.24 -7.10 -5.50
C ALA A 39 -5.35 -8.03 -5.98
N ASN A 40 -5.14 -9.35 -5.91
CA ASN A 40 -6.17 -10.33 -6.25
C ASN A 40 -7.39 -10.29 -5.30
N LEU A 41 -7.25 -9.68 -4.13
CA LEU A 41 -8.34 -9.48 -3.17
C LEU A 41 -9.10 -8.16 -3.41
N LEU A 42 -8.57 -7.30 -4.26
CA LEU A 42 -9.14 -5.99 -4.53
C LEU A 42 -10.20 -6.07 -5.62
N SER A 43 -11.14 -5.12 -5.57
CA SER A 43 -12.04 -4.90 -6.69
C SER A 43 -11.27 -4.27 -7.86
N GLU A 44 -11.52 -4.75 -9.08
CA GLU A 44 -10.90 -4.21 -10.29
C GLU A 44 -11.33 -2.77 -10.58
N LYS A 45 -12.53 -2.40 -10.15
CA LYS A 45 -13.12 -1.08 -10.38
C LYS A 45 -13.52 -0.45 -9.06
N SER A 46 -13.09 0.79 -8.86
CA SER A 46 -13.50 1.62 -7.74
C SER A 46 -13.45 3.09 -8.13
N ASN A 47 -14.28 3.91 -7.50
CA ASN A 47 -14.21 5.36 -7.65
C ASN A 47 -13.07 5.95 -6.84
N VAL A 48 -12.87 5.41 -5.65
CA VAL A 48 -11.78 5.78 -4.76
C VAL A 48 -11.12 4.51 -4.24
N SER A 49 -9.81 4.48 -4.30
CA SER A 49 -9.01 3.39 -3.76
C SER A 49 -7.90 3.96 -2.90
N PHE A 50 -7.77 3.44 -1.70
CA PHE A 50 -6.75 3.79 -0.75
C PHE A 50 -5.96 2.54 -0.35
N PHE A 51 -4.65 2.62 -0.40
CA PHE A 51 -3.77 1.51 -0.08
C PHE A 51 -2.64 1.97 0.85
N ILE A 52 -2.42 1.23 1.92
CA ILE A 52 -1.29 1.40 2.83
C ILE A 52 -0.42 0.16 2.78
N ASN A 53 0.87 0.34 2.47
CA ASN A 53 1.89 -0.65 2.71
C ASN A 53 2.53 -0.37 4.09
N PHE A 54 2.25 -1.21 5.06
CA PHE A 54 2.70 -0.99 6.45
C PHE A 54 4.21 -0.98 6.61
N LYS A 55 4.93 -1.71 5.78
CA LYS A 55 6.40 -1.72 5.82
C LYS A 55 7.00 -0.34 5.52
N ASN A 56 6.38 0.40 4.60
CA ASN A 56 6.90 1.68 4.11
C ASN A 56 6.15 2.89 4.69
N ALA A 57 5.05 2.66 5.40
CA ALA A 57 4.18 3.73 5.87
C ALA A 57 4.65 4.40 7.17
N ALA A 58 5.51 3.76 7.93
CA ALA A 58 5.90 4.26 9.26
C ALA A 58 6.39 5.72 9.26
N PRO A 59 7.29 6.18 8.36
CA PRO A 59 7.71 7.58 8.35
C PRO A 59 6.58 8.55 8.05
N VAL A 60 5.67 8.18 7.15
CA VAL A 60 4.51 9.02 6.78
C VAL A 60 3.50 9.06 7.93
N LEU A 61 3.20 7.94 8.53
CA LEU A 61 2.29 7.85 9.66
C LEU A 61 2.79 8.65 10.87
N LYS A 62 4.10 8.69 11.08
CA LYS A 62 4.70 9.50 12.13
C LYS A 62 4.45 11.00 11.94
N MET A 63 4.44 11.46 10.69
CA MET A 63 4.20 12.87 10.35
C MET A 63 2.73 13.25 10.41
N GLU A 64 1.84 12.34 10.01
CA GLU A 64 0.43 12.62 9.77
C GLU A 64 -0.47 12.22 10.94
N LEU A 65 -0.07 11.23 11.73
CA LEU A 65 -0.86 10.76 12.85
C LEU A 65 -0.52 11.51 14.14
N ARG A 66 -1.54 11.65 14.98
CA ARG A 66 -1.32 12.09 16.36
C ARG A 66 -0.42 11.09 17.09
N PRO A 67 0.45 11.57 18.02
CA PRO A 67 1.42 10.71 18.70
C PRO A 67 0.81 9.48 19.38
N ASP A 68 -0.33 9.64 20.02
CA ASP A 68 -1.08 8.56 20.68
C ASP A 68 -1.53 7.46 19.72
N PHE A 69 -1.91 7.82 18.48
CA PHE A 69 -2.22 6.85 17.43
C PHE A 69 -0.97 6.24 16.83
N TYR A 70 0.07 7.06 16.63
CA TYR A 70 1.33 6.57 16.07
C TYR A 70 1.99 5.53 16.96
N ASP A 71 1.93 5.71 18.27
CA ASP A 71 2.49 4.75 19.23
C ASP A 71 1.86 3.36 19.11
N SER A 72 0.62 3.29 18.60
CA SER A 72 -0.03 2.01 18.26
C SER A 72 0.60 1.32 17.06
N PHE A 73 1.29 2.06 16.19
CA PHE A 73 2.01 1.54 15.02
C PHE A 73 3.52 1.42 15.26
N ASN A 74 3.98 1.75 16.47
CA ASN A 74 5.38 1.74 16.81
C ASN A 74 5.98 0.34 16.74
N GLU A 75 7.29 0.30 16.59
CA GLU A 75 8.08 -0.93 16.47
C GLU A 75 7.92 -1.88 17.65
N ASP A 76 7.56 -1.35 18.81
CA ASP A 76 7.32 -2.14 20.02
C ASP A 76 5.94 -2.80 20.07
N ASN A 77 5.05 -2.46 19.14
CA ASN A 77 3.75 -3.10 19.03
C ASN A 77 3.77 -4.19 17.93
N PRO A 78 3.88 -5.47 18.33
CA PRO A 78 4.07 -6.56 17.37
C PRO A 78 2.88 -6.77 16.41
N GLY A 79 1.70 -6.26 16.76
CA GLY A 79 0.48 -6.49 15.96
C GLY A 79 0.57 -5.93 14.54
N TRP A 80 1.06 -4.72 14.38
CA TRP A 80 1.07 -4.04 13.09
C TRP A 80 2.21 -4.48 12.16
N LYS A 81 3.32 -4.96 12.71
CA LYS A 81 4.43 -5.49 11.94
C LYS A 81 4.07 -6.72 11.13
N ASN A 82 3.06 -7.45 11.57
CA ASN A 82 2.62 -8.66 10.91
C ASN A 82 1.71 -8.39 9.70
N PHE A 83 1.29 -7.16 9.49
CA PHE A 83 0.46 -6.81 8.33
C PHE A 83 1.32 -6.32 7.17
N TYR A 84 1.02 -6.85 6.00
CA TYR A 84 1.60 -6.38 4.75
C TYR A 84 0.97 -5.07 4.30
N GLY A 85 -0.34 -5.05 4.20
CA GLY A 85 -1.06 -3.91 3.69
C GLY A 85 -2.54 -3.90 4.04
N LEU A 86 -3.11 -2.74 3.89
CA LEU A 86 -4.53 -2.47 4.03
C LEU A 86 -5.00 -1.76 2.78
N SER A 87 -6.15 -2.16 2.26
CA SER A 87 -6.85 -1.43 1.21
C SER A 87 -8.27 -1.11 1.61
N TYR A 88 -8.68 0.07 1.28
CA TYR A 88 -10.05 0.53 1.35
C TYR A 88 -10.47 1.04 -0.02
N GLN A 89 -11.51 0.44 -0.58
CA GLN A 89 -12.07 0.83 -1.86
C GLN A 89 -13.53 1.21 -1.71
N TYR A 90 -13.91 2.27 -2.39
CA TYR A 90 -15.25 2.78 -2.41
C TYR A 90 -15.74 2.87 -3.85
N SER A 91 -16.91 2.32 -4.10
CA SER A 91 -17.54 2.32 -5.42
C SER A 91 -18.98 2.74 -5.31
N ALA A 92 -19.42 3.55 -6.26
CA ALA A 92 -20.82 3.94 -6.42
C ALA A 92 -21.32 3.40 -7.77
N ALA A 93 -22.41 2.66 -7.73
CA ALA A 93 -23.07 2.16 -8.91
C ALA A 93 -24.57 2.04 -8.68
N ASP A 94 -25.40 2.49 -9.63
CA ASP A 94 -26.86 2.30 -9.65
C ASP A 94 -27.58 2.62 -8.33
N LYS A 95 -27.28 3.77 -7.74
CA LYS A 95 -27.83 4.25 -6.46
C LYS A 95 -27.34 3.49 -5.21
N ASN A 96 -26.44 2.56 -5.37
CA ASN A 96 -25.85 1.83 -4.26
C ASN A 96 -24.39 2.21 -4.08
N PHE A 97 -23.92 2.06 -2.85
CA PHE A 97 -22.54 2.25 -2.48
C PHE A 97 -21.96 0.94 -1.99
N TYR A 98 -20.77 0.61 -2.48
CA TYR A 98 -20.05 -0.60 -2.12
C TYR A 98 -18.70 -0.22 -1.51
N THR A 99 -18.39 -0.89 -0.44
CA THR A 99 -17.09 -0.74 0.23
C THR A 99 -16.39 -2.08 0.22
N ASN A 100 -15.15 -2.10 -0.25
CA ASN A 100 -14.26 -3.25 -0.14
C ASN A 100 -13.11 -2.89 0.80
N PHE A 101 -13.00 -3.60 1.89
CA PHE A 101 -11.94 -3.47 2.88
C PHE A 101 -11.14 -4.76 2.94
N CYS A 102 -9.85 -4.67 2.70
CA CYS A 102 -8.93 -5.79 2.77
C CYS A 102 -7.74 -5.45 3.66
N ILE A 103 -7.40 -6.37 4.54
CA ILE A 103 -6.17 -6.35 5.30
C ILE A 103 -5.49 -7.71 5.14
N ARG A 104 -4.17 -7.71 4.96
CA ARG A 104 -3.41 -8.94 4.78
C ARG A 104 -2.23 -8.98 5.72
N LEU A 105 -2.02 -10.14 6.31
CA LEU A 105 -0.80 -10.43 7.05
C LEU A 105 0.38 -10.55 6.09
N SER A 106 1.53 -10.04 6.52
CA SER A 106 2.79 -10.40 5.88
C SER A 106 2.94 -11.91 5.96
N LYS A 107 3.43 -12.55 4.90
CA LYS A 107 3.99 -13.87 5.08
C LYS A 107 5.16 -13.70 6.04
N ALA A 108 5.05 -14.23 7.24
CA ALA A 108 6.23 -14.51 8.04
C ALA A 108 7.19 -15.29 7.15
N ASP A 109 8.47 -14.97 7.21
CA ASP A 109 9.48 -15.77 6.53
C ASP A 109 9.17 -17.23 6.85
N THR A 110 8.77 -17.96 5.82
CA THR A 110 8.25 -19.33 5.93
C THR A 110 9.33 -20.35 6.21
N THR A 111 10.47 -19.93 6.70
CA THR A 111 11.51 -20.85 7.18
C THR A 111 11.15 -21.58 8.47
N SER A 112 10.02 -21.21 9.10
CA SER A 112 9.59 -21.86 10.34
C SER A 112 8.25 -22.59 10.26
N VAL A 113 7.58 -22.62 9.10
CA VAL A 113 6.25 -23.23 8.94
C VAL A 113 6.31 -24.60 8.29
N ASP A 114 7.45 -25.00 7.74
CA ASP A 114 7.64 -26.33 7.18
C ASP A 114 7.78 -27.44 8.25
N ASP A 115 7.86 -27.06 9.52
CA ASP A 115 7.96 -28.00 10.63
C ASP A 115 6.64 -28.19 11.41
N VAL A 116 5.52 -27.71 10.89
CA VAL A 116 4.21 -28.03 11.46
C VAL A 116 3.64 -29.20 10.68
N PRO A 117 3.56 -30.37 11.29
CA PRO A 117 2.96 -31.56 10.65
C PRO A 117 1.47 -31.37 10.35
#